data_ccc048765fb6c9df439080997eb5d771
#
_entry.id   ccc048765fb6c9df439080997eb5d771
#
_cell.length_a   1.000
_cell.length_b   1.000
_cell.length_c   1.000
_cell.angle_alpha   90.00
_cell.angle_beta   90.00
_cell.angle_gamma   90.00
#
_symmetry.space_group_name_H-M   'P 1'
#
loop_
_entity.id
_entity.type
_entity.pdbx_description
1 polymer ?
#
loop_
_entity_poly.entity_id
_entity_poly.type
_entity_poly.pdbx_seq_one_letter_code
_entity_poly.pdbx_strand_id
1 'polypeptide(L)'
;MTIADASKDQTVTQSPPAPAPTAAMQSLPGATVRYVIDTLSTRIVAQEFVLDERLPSERQLAQDLGVARNTVREALEHLELRGMIRRRAGSGSFVTYNPAGTDQAVSSVASETGPLDLQAVRGIFEPEMVRLAIIAMSPRQIDALSEVLSQMEGVQTDALAFIRLEEEFHRLIAEGTGNPLLVACYNLVIDARRQSFRAAMYRRHLTPARIATYQRGYNGLFNAIAARDIEEATEFMKLALIEDQKLLLQDD
;
A
#
# COMPACT_ATOMS: atom_id res chain seq x y z
N MET A 1 -8.57 80.02 31.07
CA MET A 1 -7.83 80.68 30.01
C MET A 1 -6.63 79.88 29.68
N THR A 2 -6.47 79.57 28.43
CA THR A 2 -5.41 78.87 27.75
C THR A 2 -5.66 77.32 27.53
N ILE A 3 -6.02 77.09 26.30
CA ILE A 3 -6.34 75.79 25.69
C ILE A 3 -5.02 75.11 25.37
N ALA A 4 -4.86 73.87 25.78
CA ALA A 4 -3.76 72.97 25.36
C ALA A 4 -4.25 72.07 24.25
N ASP A 5 -3.59 72.16 23.12
CA ASP A 5 -3.73 71.41 21.89
C ASP A 5 -3.27 69.97 22.11
N ALA A 6 -4.14 68.98 21.83
CA ALA A 6 -3.82 67.58 21.89
C ALA A 6 -3.68 67.00 20.47
N SER A 7 -2.43 66.94 20.02
CA SER A 7 -2.02 66.30 18.77
C SER A 7 -2.32 64.81 18.80
N LYS A 8 -3.16 64.34 17.87
CA LYS A 8 -3.46 62.92 17.64
C LYS A 8 -2.30 62.30 16.89
N ASP A 9 -1.57 61.48 17.58
CA ASP A 9 -0.64 60.51 16.96
C ASP A 9 -1.43 59.31 16.41
N GLN A 10 -1.57 59.23 15.09
CA GLN A 10 -2.16 58.09 14.40
C GLN A 10 -1.04 57.10 14.03
N THR A 11 -0.77 56.18 14.92
CA THR A 11 0.04 55.01 14.60
C THR A 11 -0.76 54.08 13.64
N VAL A 12 -0.42 54.16 12.37
CA VAL A 12 -0.89 53.24 11.34
C VAL A 12 -0.23 51.86 11.60
N THR A 13 -0.97 50.97 12.22
CA THR A 13 -0.60 49.54 12.31
C THR A 13 -0.67 48.93 10.92
N GLN A 14 0.49 48.80 10.26
CA GLN A 14 0.60 47.97 9.07
C GLN A 14 0.38 46.50 9.44
N SER A 15 -0.68 45.91 8.91
CA SER A 15 -0.90 44.46 8.95
C SER A 15 0.28 43.71 8.27
N PRO A 16 0.75 42.60 8.82
CA PRO A 16 1.81 41.81 8.19
C PRO A 16 1.36 41.35 6.81
N PRO A 17 2.26 41.30 5.83
CA PRO A 17 1.94 40.77 4.49
C PRO A 17 1.43 39.35 4.57
N ALA A 18 0.39 39.06 3.82
CA ALA A 18 -0.14 37.69 3.67
C ALA A 18 0.99 36.74 3.27
N PRO A 19 1.03 35.51 3.81
CA PRO A 19 2.04 34.54 3.41
C PRO A 19 1.91 34.30 1.91
N ALA A 20 3.05 34.30 1.23
CA ALA A 20 3.14 33.95 -0.20
C ALA A 20 2.49 32.58 -0.44
N PRO A 21 1.76 32.40 -1.55
CA PRO A 21 1.13 31.12 -1.84
C PRO A 21 2.22 30.04 -1.89
N THR A 22 2.09 29.08 -0.99
CA THR A 22 2.95 27.90 -0.94
C THR A 22 2.88 27.19 -2.30
N ALA A 23 4.02 27.06 -2.94
CA ALA A 23 4.18 26.40 -4.21
C ALA A 23 3.58 24.98 -4.17
N ALA A 24 3.02 24.58 -5.32
CA ALA A 24 2.61 23.25 -5.70
C ALA A 24 1.16 22.83 -5.43
N MET A 25 0.22 23.56 -6.01
CA MET A 25 -0.82 22.83 -6.76
C MET A 25 -0.13 22.32 -8.03
N GLN A 26 0.45 21.12 -7.94
CA GLN A 26 0.96 20.44 -9.13
C GLN A 26 -0.24 20.09 -10.01
N SER A 27 -0.37 20.77 -11.16
CA SER A 27 -1.35 20.44 -12.19
C SER A 27 -1.15 18.99 -12.59
N LEU A 28 -2.23 18.20 -12.66
CA LEU A 28 -2.18 16.84 -13.17
C LEU A 28 -1.55 16.87 -14.57
N PRO A 29 -0.57 15.99 -14.87
CA PRO A 29 0.11 15.97 -16.15
C PRO A 29 -0.89 15.71 -17.29
N GLY A 30 -0.72 16.39 -18.43
CA GLY A 30 -1.51 16.16 -19.64
C GLY A 30 -1.40 14.70 -20.11
N ALA A 31 -2.39 14.23 -20.91
CA ALA A 31 -2.45 12.84 -21.37
C ALA A 31 -1.14 12.36 -22.02
N THR A 32 -0.50 13.19 -22.83
CA THR A 32 0.77 12.86 -23.51
C THR A 32 1.94 12.81 -22.54
N VAL A 33 1.98 13.68 -21.53
CA VAL A 33 2.99 13.67 -20.46
C VAL A 33 2.85 12.38 -19.64
N ARG A 34 1.61 12.02 -19.27
CA ARG A 34 1.32 10.78 -18.55
C ARG A 34 1.77 9.55 -19.30
N TYR A 35 1.50 9.47 -20.62
CA TYR A 35 1.99 8.39 -21.47
C TYR A 35 3.51 8.23 -21.40
N VAL A 36 4.27 9.32 -21.45
CA VAL A 36 5.75 9.29 -21.34
C VAL A 36 6.18 8.83 -19.94
N ILE A 37 5.53 9.35 -18.88
CA ILE A 37 5.81 8.94 -17.49
C ILE A 37 5.58 7.44 -17.34
N ASP A 38 4.44 6.92 -17.76
CA ASP A 38 4.08 5.51 -17.59
C ASP A 38 5.01 4.60 -18.40
N THR A 39 5.33 4.99 -19.64
CA THR A 39 6.26 4.23 -20.49
C THR A 39 7.66 4.15 -19.86
N LEU A 40 8.23 5.27 -19.43
CA LEU A 40 9.56 5.28 -18.84
C LEU A 40 9.57 4.61 -17.48
N SER A 41 8.54 4.79 -16.66
CA SER A 41 8.41 4.08 -15.36
C SER A 41 8.41 2.56 -15.56
N THR A 42 7.61 2.06 -16.52
CA THR A 42 7.54 0.63 -16.83
C THR A 42 8.90 0.08 -17.26
N ARG A 43 9.61 0.79 -18.15
CA ARG A 43 10.95 0.38 -18.62
C ARG A 43 12.00 0.39 -17.51
N ILE A 44 11.95 1.36 -16.59
CA ILE A 44 12.85 1.43 -15.44
C ILE A 44 12.54 0.27 -14.47
N VAL A 45 11.26 0.02 -14.16
CA VAL A 45 10.85 -1.09 -13.29
C VAL A 45 11.22 -2.44 -13.92
N ALA A 46 11.08 -2.59 -15.24
CA ALA A 46 11.48 -3.78 -15.99
C ALA A 46 13.02 -3.94 -16.12
N GLN A 47 13.81 -3.04 -15.51
CA GLN A 47 15.29 -3.08 -15.55
C GLN A 47 15.87 -2.91 -16.97
N GLU A 48 15.12 -2.33 -17.92
CA GLU A 48 15.68 -1.92 -19.22
C GLU A 48 16.70 -0.78 -19.04
N PHE A 49 16.56 -0.02 -17.96
CA PHE A 49 17.53 0.96 -17.47
C PHE A 49 17.86 0.63 -16.02
N VAL A 50 19.10 0.30 -15.73
CA VAL A 50 19.51 -0.12 -14.39
C VAL A 50 19.93 1.06 -13.50
N LEU A 51 20.06 0.81 -12.20
CA LEU A 51 20.51 1.80 -11.23
C LEU A 51 21.80 2.50 -11.69
N ASP A 52 21.85 3.81 -11.53
CA ASP A 52 22.93 4.73 -11.96
C ASP A 52 23.15 4.81 -13.48
N GLU A 53 22.38 4.09 -14.28
CA GLU A 53 22.45 4.21 -15.74
C GLU A 53 21.90 5.56 -16.20
N ARG A 54 22.54 6.10 -17.23
CA ARG A 54 22.12 7.35 -17.86
C ARG A 54 20.99 7.07 -18.85
N LEU A 55 19.85 7.72 -18.68
CA LEU A 55 18.77 7.70 -19.68
C LEU A 55 19.20 8.35 -20.99
N PRO A 56 18.60 7.95 -22.12
CA PRO A 56 18.76 8.65 -23.39
C PRO A 56 18.42 10.15 -23.24
N SER A 57 19.04 10.98 -24.08
CA SER A 57 18.80 12.42 -24.03
C SER A 57 17.32 12.77 -24.27
N GLU A 58 16.85 13.94 -23.75
CA GLU A 58 15.49 14.44 -24.02
C GLU A 58 15.15 14.43 -25.52
N ARG A 59 16.15 14.73 -26.38
CA ARG A 59 15.98 14.71 -27.83
C ARG A 59 15.74 13.30 -28.35
N GLN A 60 16.52 12.34 -27.86
CA GLN A 60 16.40 10.94 -28.26
C GLN A 60 15.07 10.37 -27.80
N LEU A 61 14.72 10.55 -26.52
CA LEU A 61 13.43 10.10 -25.96
C LEU A 61 12.24 10.70 -26.72
N ALA A 62 12.33 11.97 -27.10
CA ALA A 62 11.29 12.63 -27.89
C ALA A 62 11.11 11.99 -29.27
N GLN A 63 12.21 11.61 -29.95
CA GLN A 63 12.20 10.88 -31.19
C GLN A 63 11.63 9.46 -31.05
N ASP A 64 12.12 8.71 -30.06
CA ASP A 64 11.73 7.32 -29.82
C ASP A 64 10.26 7.17 -29.44
N LEU A 65 9.72 8.14 -28.69
CA LEU A 65 8.33 8.14 -28.22
C LEU A 65 7.36 8.95 -29.12
N GLY A 66 7.87 9.62 -30.14
CA GLY A 66 7.04 10.41 -31.06
C GLY A 66 6.37 11.63 -30.43
N VAL A 67 7.01 12.25 -29.41
CA VAL A 67 6.45 13.38 -28.66
C VAL A 67 7.34 14.63 -28.71
N ALA A 68 6.83 15.77 -28.25
CA ALA A 68 7.62 16.99 -28.16
C ALA A 68 8.68 16.91 -27.04
N ARG A 69 9.84 17.56 -27.22
CA ARG A 69 10.91 17.60 -26.20
C ARG A 69 10.45 18.19 -24.87
N ASN A 70 9.57 19.20 -24.91
CA ASN A 70 9.02 19.79 -23.69
C ASN A 70 8.17 18.79 -22.89
N THR A 71 7.42 17.92 -23.59
CA THR A 71 6.65 16.83 -22.98
C THR A 71 7.56 15.83 -22.24
N VAL A 72 8.69 15.47 -22.88
CA VAL A 72 9.70 14.61 -22.25
C VAL A 72 10.30 15.28 -21.02
N ARG A 73 10.64 16.58 -21.11
CA ARG A 73 11.21 17.33 -19.99
C ARG A 73 10.28 17.34 -18.78
N GLU A 74 9.00 17.64 -19.01
CA GLU A 74 7.96 17.62 -17.98
C GLU A 74 7.79 16.23 -17.38
N ALA A 75 7.79 15.18 -18.20
CA ALA A 75 7.73 13.80 -17.73
C ALA A 75 8.94 13.42 -16.88
N LEU A 76 10.15 13.84 -17.27
CA LEU A 76 11.36 13.61 -16.48
C LEU A 76 11.34 14.37 -15.14
N GLU A 77 10.71 15.54 -15.06
CA GLU A 77 10.48 16.27 -13.80
C GLU A 77 9.58 15.46 -12.87
N HIS A 78 8.50 14.90 -13.40
CA HIS A 78 7.62 14.03 -12.62
C HIS A 78 8.32 12.72 -12.17
N LEU A 79 9.16 12.12 -13.00
CA LEU A 79 9.94 10.93 -12.61
C LEU A 79 10.98 11.26 -11.52
N GLU A 80 11.60 12.44 -11.57
CA GLU A 80 12.51 12.90 -10.52
C GLU A 80 11.78 13.14 -9.19
N LEU A 81 10.60 13.76 -9.21
CA LEU A 81 9.74 13.93 -8.02
C LEU A 81 9.31 12.59 -7.41
N ARG A 82 9.18 11.55 -8.22
CA ARG A 82 8.90 10.17 -7.76
C ARG A 82 10.13 9.41 -7.28
N GLY A 83 11.32 10.03 -7.32
CA GLY A 83 12.58 9.39 -6.94
C GLY A 83 13.06 8.30 -7.90
N MET A 84 12.47 8.17 -9.09
CA MET A 84 12.86 7.15 -10.07
C MET A 84 14.14 7.51 -10.82
N ILE A 85 14.41 8.81 -10.98
CA ILE A 85 15.61 9.34 -11.63
C ILE A 85 16.17 10.53 -10.85
N ARG A 86 17.40 10.91 -11.15
CA ARG A 86 18.03 12.16 -10.72
C ARG A 86 18.58 12.89 -11.93
N ARG A 87 18.25 14.16 -12.06
CA ARG A 87 18.74 15.03 -13.14
C ARG A 87 19.99 15.77 -12.68
N ARG A 88 21.02 15.77 -13.53
CA ARG A 88 22.26 16.53 -13.30
C ARG A 88 22.41 17.56 -14.43
N ALA A 89 22.49 18.82 -14.07
CA ALA A 89 22.65 19.90 -15.04
C ALA A 89 23.83 19.64 -15.96
N GLY A 90 23.62 19.71 -17.27
CA GLY A 90 24.63 19.44 -18.28
C GLY A 90 25.06 17.98 -18.46
N SER A 91 24.69 17.08 -17.53
CA SER A 91 25.12 15.68 -17.55
C SER A 91 24.00 14.70 -17.93
N GLY A 92 22.73 15.10 -17.84
CA GLY A 92 21.56 14.28 -18.17
C GLY A 92 20.82 13.74 -16.97
N SER A 93 19.94 12.76 -17.23
CA SER A 93 19.12 12.08 -16.22
C SER A 93 19.68 10.68 -15.95
N PHE A 94 19.73 10.29 -14.70
CA PHE A 94 20.27 8.99 -14.25
C PHE A 94 19.21 8.26 -13.42
N VAL A 95 19.10 6.96 -13.62
CA VAL A 95 18.15 6.12 -12.85
C VAL A 95 18.61 6.05 -11.38
N THR A 96 17.66 6.30 -10.47
CA THR A 96 17.85 6.14 -9.02
C THR A 96 16.97 5.04 -8.45
N TYR A 97 16.04 4.55 -9.23
CA TYR A 97 15.19 3.42 -8.84
C TYR A 97 16.03 2.15 -8.70
N ASN A 98 15.97 1.56 -7.52
CA ASN A 98 16.62 0.30 -7.20
C ASN A 98 15.57 -0.70 -6.68
N PRO A 99 15.11 -1.64 -7.50
CA PRO A 99 14.14 -2.64 -7.06
C PRO A 99 14.69 -3.47 -5.88
N ALA A 100 15.96 -3.84 -5.92
CA ALA A 100 16.61 -4.56 -4.82
C ALA A 100 16.65 -3.75 -3.52
N GLY A 101 16.80 -2.43 -3.60
CA GLY A 101 16.75 -1.53 -2.45
C GLY A 101 15.32 -1.40 -1.87
N THR A 102 14.31 -1.38 -2.72
CA THR A 102 12.90 -1.36 -2.30
C THR A 102 12.52 -2.69 -1.65
N ASP A 103 12.87 -3.80 -2.28
CA ASP A 103 12.66 -5.14 -1.74
C ASP A 103 13.44 -5.34 -0.43
N GLN A 104 14.63 -4.79 -0.32
CA GLN A 104 15.45 -4.87 0.88
C GLN A 104 14.88 -4.04 2.04
N ALA A 105 14.34 -2.85 1.78
CA ALA A 105 13.68 -2.04 2.80
C ALA A 105 12.38 -2.71 3.27
N VAL A 106 11.57 -3.24 2.36
CA VAL A 106 10.36 -4.01 2.65
C VAL A 106 10.70 -5.26 3.45
N SER A 107 11.73 -6.01 3.03
CA SER A 107 12.21 -7.20 3.72
C SER A 107 12.76 -6.88 5.11
N SER A 108 13.44 -5.74 5.29
CA SER A 108 13.92 -5.27 6.60
C SER A 108 12.75 -5.01 7.54
N VAL A 109 11.74 -4.22 7.15
CA VAL A 109 10.55 -3.97 7.96
C VAL A 109 9.87 -5.28 8.35
N ALA A 110 9.66 -6.17 7.39
CA ALA A 110 9.03 -7.47 7.64
C ALA A 110 9.84 -8.34 8.63
N SER A 111 11.19 -8.32 8.54
CA SER A 111 12.07 -9.11 9.41
C SER A 111 12.20 -8.53 10.82
N GLU A 112 12.14 -7.21 10.97
CA GLU A 112 12.25 -6.49 12.24
C GLU A 112 10.93 -6.46 13.01
N THR A 113 9.78 -6.70 12.32
CA THR A 113 8.46 -6.67 12.95
C THR A 113 8.29 -7.83 13.95
N GLY A 114 8.04 -7.57 15.21
CA GLY A 114 7.72 -8.56 16.25
C GLY A 114 6.34 -9.20 16.07
N PRO A 115 6.08 -10.39 16.67
CA PRO A 115 4.76 -11.03 16.62
C PRO A 115 3.64 -10.14 17.18
N LEU A 116 3.90 -9.44 18.29
CA LEU A 116 2.92 -8.54 18.91
C LEU A 116 2.69 -7.29 18.08
N ASP A 117 3.73 -6.73 17.46
CA ASP A 117 3.61 -5.58 16.57
C ASP A 117 2.78 -5.93 15.33
N LEU A 118 3.04 -7.11 14.73
CA LEU A 118 2.25 -7.62 13.63
C LEU A 118 0.78 -7.79 14.02
N GLN A 119 0.51 -8.37 15.21
CA GLN A 119 -0.85 -8.57 15.69
C GLN A 119 -1.58 -7.24 15.93
N ALA A 120 -0.88 -6.23 16.46
CA ALA A 120 -1.43 -4.89 16.66
C ALA A 120 -1.81 -4.24 15.31
N VAL A 121 -0.94 -4.32 14.31
CA VAL A 121 -1.21 -3.81 12.95
C VAL A 121 -2.39 -4.54 12.32
N ARG A 122 -2.43 -5.87 12.38
CA ARG A 122 -3.55 -6.67 11.86
C ARG A 122 -4.87 -6.30 12.53
N GLY A 123 -4.85 -6.11 13.85
CA GLY A 123 -6.04 -5.74 14.64
C GLY A 123 -6.66 -4.39 14.24
N ILE A 124 -5.82 -3.44 13.80
CA ILE A 124 -6.28 -2.14 13.30
C ILE A 124 -6.72 -2.25 11.83
N PHE A 125 -5.98 -3.00 11.03
CA PHE A 125 -6.06 -2.95 9.58
C PHE A 125 -7.11 -3.90 8.99
N GLU A 126 -7.15 -5.16 9.44
CA GLU A 126 -7.99 -6.20 8.84
C GLU A 126 -9.50 -5.94 9.02
N PRO A 127 -10.02 -5.50 10.19
CA PRO A 127 -11.44 -5.17 10.32
C PRO A 127 -11.88 -4.03 9.41
N GLU A 128 -11.07 -2.96 9.27
CA GLU A 128 -11.37 -1.84 8.39
C GLU A 128 -11.22 -2.22 6.91
N MET A 129 -10.27 -3.09 6.58
CA MET A 129 -10.10 -3.65 5.25
C MET A 129 -11.37 -4.41 4.81
N VAL A 130 -11.92 -5.28 5.67
CA VAL A 130 -13.18 -6.00 5.40
C VAL A 130 -14.33 -5.02 5.20
N ARG A 131 -14.46 -4.02 6.06
CA ARG A 131 -15.51 -3.00 5.94
C ARG A 131 -15.47 -2.27 4.60
N LEU A 132 -14.28 -1.88 4.14
CA LEU A 132 -14.09 -1.22 2.84
C LEU A 132 -14.35 -2.18 1.67
N ALA A 133 -13.90 -3.42 1.79
CA ALA A 133 -14.09 -4.45 0.76
C ALA A 133 -15.57 -4.73 0.52
N ILE A 134 -16.38 -4.89 1.56
CA ILE A 134 -17.82 -5.14 1.45
C ILE A 134 -18.53 -4.06 0.63
N ILE A 135 -18.11 -2.80 0.76
CA ILE A 135 -18.70 -1.68 0.02
C ILE A 135 -18.29 -1.71 -1.47
N ALA A 136 -17.05 -2.11 -1.77
CA ALA A 136 -16.45 -1.96 -3.09
C ALA A 136 -16.47 -3.24 -3.95
N MET A 137 -16.45 -4.43 -3.34
CA MET A 137 -16.36 -5.72 -4.04
C MET A 137 -17.47 -5.93 -5.06
N SER A 138 -17.07 -6.31 -6.27
CA SER A 138 -17.98 -6.79 -7.30
C SER A 138 -18.44 -8.24 -7.03
N PRO A 139 -19.55 -8.70 -7.62
CA PRO A 139 -19.97 -10.10 -7.54
C PRO A 139 -18.89 -11.08 -7.94
N ARG A 140 -18.13 -10.79 -9.00
CA ARG A 140 -17.03 -11.64 -9.47
C ARG A 140 -15.90 -11.80 -8.42
N GLN A 141 -15.63 -10.76 -7.63
CA GLN A 141 -14.63 -10.85 -6.55
C GLN A 141 -15.15 -11.67 -5.38
N ILE A 142 -16.46 -11.61 -5.09
CA ILE A 142 -17.10 -12.48 -4.11
C ILE A 142 -17.06 -13.96 -4.58
N ASP A 143 -17.29 -14.24 -5.87
CA ASP A 143 -17.16 -15.58 -6.44
C ASP A 143 -15.72 -16.10 -6.29
N ALA A 144 -14.72 -15.28 -6.56
CA ALA A 144 -13.30 -15.64 -6.35
C ALA A 144 -12.99 -15.98 -4.88
N LEU A 145 -13.57 -15.22 -3.94
CA LEU A 145 -13.43 -15.46 -2.51
C LEU A 145 -14.08 -16.80 -2.10
N SER A 146 -15.24 -17.11 -2.67
CA SER A 146 -15.95 -18.38 -2.49
C SER A 146 -15.12 -19.58 -2.97
N GLU A 147 -14.44 -19.43 -4.09
CA GLU A 147 -13.55 -20.47 -4.65
C GLU A 147 -12.39 -20.79 -3.69
N VAL A 148 -11.72 -19.77 -3.15
CA VAL A 148 -10.65 -19.97 -2.16
C VAL A 148 -11.18 -20.61 -0.89
N LEU A 149 -12.35 -20.19 -0.41
CA LEU A 149 -12.99 -20.77 0.76
C LEU A 149 -13.27 -22.27 0.55
N SER A 150 -13.83 -22.65 -0.61
CA SER A 150 -14.07 -24.06 -0.96
C SER A 150 -12.80 -24.90 -0.93
N GLN A 151 -11.68 -24.32 -1.42
CA GLN A 151 -10.38 -24.99 -1.33
C GLN A 151 -9.89 -25.11 0.12
N MET A 152 -10.10 -24.09 0.95
CA MET A 152 -9.76 -24.13 2.38
C MET A 152 -10.53 -25.25 3.11
N GLU A 153 -11.80 -25.43 2.82
CA GLU A 153 -12.64 -26.49 3.40
C GLU A 153 -12.12 -27.90 3.09
N GLY A 154 -11.51 -28.08 1.93
CA GLY A 154 -10.89 -29.33 1.54
C GLY A 154 -9.62 -29.69 2.32
N VAL A 155 -9.01 -28.74 3.03
CA VAL A 155 -7.78 -28.96 3.79
C VAL A 155 -8.09 -29.47 5.19
N GLN A 156 -7.63 -30.68 5.51
CA GLN A 156 -7.85 -31.30 6.83
C GLN A 156 -6.60 -31.29 7.72
N THR A 157 -5.42 -31.53 7.15
CA THR A 157 -4.17 -31.75 7.91
C THR A 157 -2.97 -30.98 7.36
N ASP A 158 -3.03 -30.48 6.12
CA ASP A 158 -1.91 -29.75 5.51
C ASP A 158 -1.91 -28.29 5.96
N ALA A 159 -1.18 -28.02 7.04
CA ALA A 159 -1.02 -26.68 7.60
C ALA A 159 -0.45 -25.67 6.59
N LEU A 160 0.45 -26.10 5.68
CA LEU A 160 1.04 -25.20 4.68
C LEU A 160 0.03 -24.85 3.59
N ALA A 161 -0.78 -25.82 3.15
CA ALA A 161 -1.84 -25.54 2.20
C ALA A 161 -2.88 -24.59 2.83
N PHE A 162 -3.25 -24.81 4.08
CA PHE A 162 -4.19 -23.94 4.79
C PHE A 162 -3.67 -22.50 4.89
N ILE A 163 -2.41 -22.30 5.32
CA ILE A 163 -1.80 -20.98 5.44
C ILE A 163 -1.79 -20.23 4.10
N ARG A 164 -1.44 -20.91 3.00
CA ARG A 164 -1.45 -20.28 1.67
C ARG A 164 -2.84 -19.81 1.24
N LEU A 165 -3.85 -20.62 1.49
CA LEU A 165 -5.23 -20.28 1.16
C LEU A 165 -5.78 -19.16 2.06
N GLU A 166 -5.41 -19.15 3.32
CA GLU A 166 -5.72 -18.07 4.26
C GLU A 166 -5.11 -16.74 3.79
N GLU A 167 -3.83 -16.73 3.42
CA GLU A 167 -3.17 -15.55 2.86
C GLU A 167 -3.86 -15.07 1.58
N GLU A 168 -4.24 -16.00 0.70
CA GLU A 168 -4.96 -15.69 -0.54
C GLU A 168 -6.35 -15.10 -0.26
N PHE A 169 -7.10 -15.66 0.70
CA PHE A 169 -8.40 -15.17 1.12
C PHE A 169 -8.33 -13.70 1.58
N HIS A 170 -7.39 -13.40 2.46
CA HIS A 170 -7.18 -12.04 2.94
C HIS A 170 -6.68 -11.09 1.84
N ARG A 171 -5.84 -11.58 0.91
CA ARG A 171 -5.36 -10.79 -0.22
C ARG A 171 -6.53 -10.38 -1.14
N LEU A 172 -7.44 -11.30 -1.43
CA LEU A 172 -8.65 -11.03 -2.21
C LEU A 172 -9.55 -9.99 -1.52
N ILE A 173 -9.65 -10.01 -0.19
CA ILE A 173 -10.36 -8.96 0.56
C ILE A 173 -9.65 -7.61 0.37
N ALA A 174 -8.33 -7.56 0.50
CA ALA A 174 -7.57 -6.33 0.28
C ALA A 174 -7.77 -5.77 -1.13
N GLU A 175 -7.68 -6.60 -2.16
CA GLU A 175 -7.96 -6.25 -3.55
C GLU A 175 -9.40 -5.79 -3.76
N GLY A 176 -10.33 -6.42 -3.04
CA GLY A 176 -11.75 -6.07 -3.04
C GLY A 176 -12.06 -4.64 -2.58
N THR A 177 -11.14 -4.02 -1.85
CA THR A 177 -11.28 -2.59 -1.47
C THR A 177 -11.12 -1.64 -2.66
N GLY A 178 -10.52 -2.08 -3.77
CA GLY A 178 -10.18 -1.23 -4.91
C GLY A 178 -9.12 -0.16 -4.61
N ASN A 179 -8.48 -0.19 -3.44
CA ASN A 179 -7.47 0.78 -3.02
C ASN A 179 -6.06 0.20 -3.16
N PRO A 180 -5.26 0.63 -4.17
CA PRO A 180 -3.93 0.06 -4.41
C PRO A 180 -2.94 0.31 -3.27
N LEU A 181 -3.07 1.41 -2.52
CA LEU A 181 -2.23 1.68 -1.36
C LEU A 181 -2.53 0.70 -0.24
N LEU A 182 -3.80 0.39 0.01
CA LEU A 182 -4.22 -0.57 1.02
C LEU A 182 -3.72 -1.98 0.66
N VAL A 183 -3.81 -2.38 -0.61
CA VAL A 183 -3.23 -3.64 -1.10
C VAL A 183 -1.72 -3.70 -0.86
N ALA A 184 -0.99 -2.62 -1.17
CA ALA A 184 0.46 -2.56 -0.94
C ALA A 184 0.81 -2.67 0.56
N CYS A 185 0.08 -1.98 1.43
CA CYS A 185 0.25 -2.10 2.88
C CYS A 185 -0.04 -3.53 3.37
N TYR A 186 -1.09 -4.17 2.85
CA TYR A 186 -1.42 -5.53 3.26
C TYR A 186 -0.40 -6.57 2.78
N ASN A 187 0.22 -6.38 1.64
CA ASN A 187 1.34 -7.21 1.20
C ASN A 187 2.51 -7.18 2.19
N LEU A 188 2.81 -6.03 2.81
CA LEU A 188 3.79 -5.95 3.92
C LEU A 188 3.38 -6.81 5.13
N VAL A 189 2.10 -6.84 5.46
CA VAL A 189 1.57 -7.71 6.52
C VAL A 189 1.77 -9.18 6.17
N ILE A 190 1.49 -9.58 4.92
CA ILE A 190 1.73 -10.95 4.44
C ILE A 190 3.22 -11.30 4.53
N ASP A 191 4.11 -10.43 4.07
CA ASP A 191 5.56 -10.65 4.12
C ASP A 191 6.07 -10.77 5.56
N ALA A 192 5.55 -9.94 6.47
CA ALA A 192 5.85 -10.05 7.89
C ALA A 192 5.34 -11.38 8.51
N ARG A 193 4.19 -11.90 8.07
CA ARG A 193 3.67 -13.23 8.50
C ARG A 193 4.57 -14.38 8.02
N ARG A 194 5.16 -14.26 6.85
CA ARG A 194 6.01 -15.29 6.23
C ARG A 194 7.39 -15.43 6.85
N GLN A 195 7.81 -14.52 7.74
CA GLN A 195 9.12 -14.61 8.38
C GLN A 195 9.30 -15.97 9.08
N SER A 196 10.48 -16.57 8.89
CA SER A 196 10.75 -17.98 9.16
C SER A 196 10.35 -18.44 10.57
N PHE A 197 10.62 -17.62 11.59
CA PHE A 197 10.28 -17.96 12.97
C PHE A 197 8.75 -18.02 13.19
N ARG A 198 8.02 -17.02 12.73
CA ARG A 198 6.55 -16.96 12.86
C ARG A 198 5.85 -18.04 12.06
N ALA A 199 6.30 -18.26 10.83
CA ALA A 199 5.76 -19.30 9.98
C ALA A 199 5.99 -20.71 10.58
N ALA A 200 7.12 -20.95 11.23
CA ALA A 200 7.41 -22.19 11.91
C ALA A 200 6.51 -22.40 13.14
N MET A 201 6.36 -21.36 13.95
CA MET A 201 5.50 -21.38 15.15
C MET A 201 4.03 -21.61 14.77
N TYR A 202 3.51 -20.83 13.80
CA TYR A 202 2.14 -20.97 13.33
C TYR A 202 1.85 -22.38 12.78
N ARG A 203 2.77 -22.95 11.97
CA ARG A 203 2.66 -24.33 11.46
C ARG A 203 2.61 -25.37 12.57
N ARG A 204 3.42 -25.21 13.62
CA ARG A 204 3.48 -26.15 14.74
C ARG A 204 2.14 -26.25 15.48
N HIS A 205 1.40 -25.14 15.57
CA HIS A 205 0.16 -25.05 16.33
C HIS A 205 -1.12 -25.28 15.50
N LEU A 206 -1.01 -25.33 14.16
CA LEU A 206 -2.12 -25.61 13.26
C LEU A 206 -2.47 -27.12 13.24
N THR A 207 -3.09 -27.59 14.33
CA THR A 207 -3.62 -28.95 14.39
C THR A 207 -4.89 -29.09 13.55
N PRO A 208 -5.30 -30.33 13.14
CA PRO A 208 -6.55 -30.55 12.40
C PRO A 208 -7.79 -29.95 13.09
N ALA A 209 -7.86 -30.02 14.41
CA ALA A 209 -8.97 -29.44 15.17
C ALA A 209 -9.00 -27.89 15.07
N ARG A 210 -7.83 -27.27 15.03
CA ARG A 210 -7.73 -25.80 14.82
C ARG A 210 -8.05 -25.41 13.41
N ILE A 211 -7.56 -26.14 12.42
CA ILE A 211 -7.95 -25.92 11.01
C ILE A 211 -9.47 -25.93 10.87
N ALA A 212 -10.14 -26.92 11.45
CA ALA A 212 -11.62 -26.98 11.43
C ALA A 212 -12.27 -25.79 12.17
N THR A 213 -11.66 -25.27 13.19
CA THR A 213 -12.16 -24.05 13.87
C THR A 213 -12.01 -22.81 13.01
N TYR A 214 -10.85 -22.62 12.38
CA TYR A 214 -10.62 -21.51 11.44
C TYR A 214 -11.55 -21.59 10.23
N GLN A 215 -11.76 -22.78 9.66
CA GLN A 215 -12.71 -22.98 8.55
C GLN A 215 -14.11 -22.50 8.89
N ARG A 216 -14.60 -22.80 10.10
CA ARG A 216 -15.92 -22.26 10.54
C ARG A 216 -15.94 -20.75 10.64
N GLY A 217 -14.86 -20.14 11.14
CA GLY A 217 -14.71 -18.69 11.22
C GLY A 217 -14.70 -18.04 9.83
N TYR A 218 -13.94 -18.60 8.88
CA TYR A 218 -13.88 -18.09 7.51
C TYR A 218 -15.19 -18.27 6.76
N ASN A 219 -15.93 -19.33 7.01
CA ASN A 219 -17.29 -19.50 6.49
C ASN A 219 -18.24 -18.40 7.00
N GLY A 220 -18.20 -18.11 8.30
CA GLY A 220 -18.98 -17.02 8.88
C GLY A 220 -18.61 -15.67 8.25
N LEU A 221 -17.32 -15.38 8.16
CA LEU A 221 -16.81 -14.15 7.54
C LEU A 221 -17.26 -14.03 6.08
N PHE A 222 -17.12 -15.11 5.29
CA PHE A 222 -17.56 -15.10 3.89
C PHE A 222 -19.06 -14.87 3.76
N ASN A 223 -19.87 -15.56 4.56
CA ASN A 223 -21.33 -15.40 4.53
C ASN A 223 -21.74 -13.95 4.84
N ALA A 224 -21.10 -13.33 5.82
CA ALA A 224 -21.34 -11.93 6.15
C ALA A 224 -20.91 -10.99 5.01
N ILE A 225 -19.75 -11.24 4.36
CA ILE A 225 -19.29 -10.48 3.18
C ILE A 225 -20.30 -10.63 2.02
N ALA A 226 -20.74 -11.86 1.72
CA ALA A 226 -21.70 -12.14 0.65
C ALA A 226 -23.06 -11.48 0.91
N ALA A 227 -23.50 -11.47 2.17
CA ALA A 227 -24.70 -10.78 2.62
C ALA A 227 -24.57 -9.25 2.71
N ARG A 228 -23.35 -8.71 2.52
CA ARG A 228 -23.04 -7.28 2.72
C ARG A 228 -23.27 -6.81 4.17
N ASP A 229 -23.19 -7.71 5.13
CA ASP A 229 -23.31 -7.38 6.54
C ASP A 229 -21.95 -6.95 7.10
N ILE A 230 -21.76 -5.63 7.19
CA ILE A 230 -20.50 -5.01 7.62
C ILE A 230 -20.22 -5.32 9.09
N GLU A 231 -21.23 -5.29 9.94
CA GLU A 231 -21.06 -5.48 11.40
C GLU A 231 -20.67 -6.91 11.70
N GLU A 232 -21.39 -7.87 11.14
CA GLU A 232 -21.12 -9.29 11.32
C GLU A 232 -19.75 -9.69 10.74
N ALA A 233 -19.42 -9.22 9.53
CA ALA A 233 -18.12 -9.50 8.91
C ALA A 233 -16.93 -8.93 9.72
N THR A 234 -17.09 -7.71 10.21
CA THR A 234 -16.07 -7.07 11.06
C THR A 234 -15.87 -7.85 12.36
N GLU A 235 -16.93 -8.36 12.95
CA GLU A 235 -16.88 -9.17 14.17
C GLU A 235 -16.21 -10.52 13.93
N PHE A 236 -16.54 -11.25 12.85
CA PHE A 236 -15.84 -12.47 12.47
C PHE A 236 -14.34 -12.25 12.27
N MET A 237 -13.94 -11.13 11.63
CA MET A 237 -12.54 -10.79 11.47
C MET A 237 -11.83 -10.57 12.80
N LYS A 238 -12.45 -9.86 13.74
CA LYS A 238 -11.90 -9.68 15.10
C LYS A 238 -11.76 -10.99 15.86
N LEU A 239 -12.76 -11.88 15.76
CA LEU A 239 -12.70 -13.19 16.38
C LEU A 239 -11.55 -14.05 15.83
N ALA A 240 -11.32 -14.03 14.51
CA ALA A 240 -10.17 -14.70 13.88
C ALA A 240 -8.83 -14.19 14.45
N LEU A 241 -8.69 -12.87 14.59
CA LEU A 241 -7.49 -12.24 15.18
C LEU A 241 -7.28 -12.62 16.65
N ILE A 242 -8.36 -12.76 17.42
CA ILE A 242 -8.28 -13.23 18.84
C ILE A 242 -7.80 -14.70 18.87
N GLU A 243 -8.27 -15.55 17.97
CA GLU A 243 -7.79 -16.94 17.89
C GLU A 243 -6.30 -16.99 17.51
N ASP A 244 -5.86 -16.15 16.57
CA ASP A 244 -4.43 -16.02 16.23
C ASP A 244 -3.60 -15.55 17.44
N GLN A 245 -4.09 -14.58 18.21
CA GLN A 245 -3.41 -14.10 19.40
C GLN A 245 -3.27 -15.17 20.47
N LYS A 246 -4.27 -16.03 20.66
CA LYS A 246 -4.19 -17.16 21.60
C LYS A 246 -3.08 -18.14 21.24
N LEU A 247 -2.76 -18.28 19.93
CA LEU A 247 -1.64 -19.11 19.48
C LEU A 247 -0.29 -18.53 19.90
N LEU A 248 -0.15 -17.19 19.86
CA LEU A 248 1.08 -16.50 20.25
C LEU A 248 1.35 -16.57 21.76
N LEU A 249 0.30 -16.69 22.57
CA LEU A 249 0.39 -16.71 24.03
C LEU A 249 0.53 -18.12 24.64
N GLN A 250 0.49 -19.18 23.82
CA GLN A 250 0.59 -20.57 24.30
C GLN A 250 2.02 -21.13 24.33
N ASP A 251 3.00 -20.36 23.89
CA ASP A 251 4.43 -20.76 23.88
C ASP A 251 5.20 -20.24 25.14
N ASP A 252 4.51 -19.68 26.15
CA ASP A 252 5.04 -19.43 27.49
C ASP A 252 4.57 -20.56 28.43
#